data_41b53d0f51faec3b1674c73dda84a32a
#
_entry.id   41b53d0f51faec3b1674c73dda84a32a
#
_cell.length_a   1.000
_cell.length_b   1.000
_cell.length_c   1.000
_cell.angle_alpha   90.00
_cell.angle_beta   90.00
_cell.angle_gamma   90.00
#
_symmetry.space_group_name_H-M   'P 1'
#
loop_
_entity.id
_entity.type
_entity.pdbx_description
1 polymer ?
#
loop_
_entity_poly.entity_id
_entity_poly.type
_entity_poly.pdbx_seq_one_letter_code
_entity_poly.pdbx_strand_id
1 'polypeptide(L)'
;LVDNSVSSGAQIKTGGKTPAGTGAFYPATVLTVKSDNPILKQEIFGPVAPIVITSSDQEAIELANATEFGLISYVYSADLKRAIKVAESLESGMVAINKGVISDPAAPFGGFKQSGLGREGGFAGIEEFLETKYIGVEI
;
A
#
# COMPACT_ATOMS: atom_id res chain seq x y z
N LEU A 1 6.63 -4.16 -17.68
CA LEU A 1 5.59 -4.36 -16.67
C LEU A 1 4.19 -4.42 -17.33
N VAL A 2 3.76 -3.36 -18.02
CA VAL A 2 2.44 -3.28 -18.66
C VAL A 2 2.25 -4.37 -19.71
N ASP A 3 3.21 -4.57 -20.61
CA ASP A 3 3.12 -5.59 -21.67
C ASP A 3 2.99 -7.02 -21.08
N ASN A 4 3.76 -7.32 -20.03
CA ASN A 4 3.66 -8.60 -19.33
C ASN A 4 2.29 -8.78 -18.67
N SER A 5 1.77 -7.71 -18.08
CA SER A 5 0.43 -7.70 -17.49
C SER A 5 -0.67 -7.97 -18.52
N VAL A 6 -0.55 -7.32 -19.70
CA VAL A 6 -1.49 -7.52 -20.83
C VAL A 6 -1.39 -8.94 -21.36
N SER A 7 -0.18 -9.49 -21.52
CA SER A 7 0.01 -10.89 -21.93
C SER A 7 -0.59 -11.88 -20.91
N SER A 8 -0.73 -11.47 -19.66
CA SER A 8 -1.39 -12.22 -18.58
C SER A 8 -2.87 -11.85 -18.40
N GLY A 9 -3.48 -11.24 -19.40
CA GLY A 9 -4.91 -11.00 -19.46
C GLY A 9 -5.41 -9.66 -18.91
N ALA A 10 -4.52 -8.70 -18.63
CA ALA A 10 -4.93 -7.35 -18.27
C ALA A 10 -5.57 -6.61 -19.47
N GLN A 11 -6.51 -5.72 -19.16
CA GLN A 11 -7.13 -4.84 -20.17
C GLN A 11 -6.70 -3.40 -19.91
N ILE A 12 -6.09 -2.77 -20.91
CA ILE A 12 -5.75 -1.34 -20.86
C ILE A 12 -7.05 -0.51 -20.98
N LYS A 13 -7.30 0.36 -20.03
CA LYS A 13 -8.41 1.32 -20.07
C LYS A 13 -7.97 2.68 -20.60
N THR A 14 -6.73 3.08 -20.31
CA THR A 14 -6.11 4.29 -20.87
C THR A 14 -4.58 4.16 -20.80
N GLY A 15 -3.85 4.92 -21.60
CA GLY A 15 -2.39 4.91 -21.63
C GLY A 15 -1.80 3.64 -22.24
N GLY A 16 -0.77 3.11 -21.60
CA GLY A 16 -0.18 1.80 -21.91
C GLY A 16 0.82 1.77 -23.05
N LYS A 17 1.14 2.89 -23.67
CA LYS A 17 2.13 2.96 -24.78
C LYS A 17 3.12 4.09 -24.54
N THR A 18 4.39 3.76 -24.62
CA THR A 18 5.46 4.78 -24.62
C THR A 18 5.27 5.71 -25.81
N PRO A 19 5.26 7.04 -25.62
CA PRO A 19 5.18 8.00 -26.71
C PRO A 19 6.42 7.95 -27.57
N ALA A 20 6.32 8.34 -28.83
CA ALA A 20 7.47 8.52 -29.71
C ALA A 20 8.29 9.73 -29.24
N GLY A 21 9.62 9.66 -29.41
CA GLY A 21 10.55 10.73 -29.07
C GLY A 21 11.62 10.31 -28.08
N THR A 22 12.43 11.27 -27.64
CA THR A 22 13.51 11.07 -26.65
C THR A 22 13.00 11.40 -25.25
N GLY A 23 13.50 10.68 -24.23
CA GLY A 23 13.20 10.90 -22.82
C GLY A 23 12.46 9.73 -22.19
N ALA A 24 12.32 9.79 -20.85
CA ALA A 24 11.70 8.73 -20.03
C ALA A 24 10.22 9.07 -19.72
N PHE A 25 9.45 9.41 -20.73
CA PHE A 25 8.05 9.74 -20.58
C PHE A 25 7.18 8.48 -20.70
N TYR A 26 6.22 8.33 -19.78
CA TYR A 26 5.21 7.30 -19.84
C TYR A 26 3.85 7.89 -19.46
N PRO A 27 2.79 7.66 -20.22
CA PRO A 27 1.47 8.24 -19.94
C PRO A 27 0.83 7.59 -18.71
N ALA A 28 -0.02 8.34 -18.03
CA ALA A 28 -0.88 7.77 -17.02
C ALA A 28 -1.67 6.58 -17.59
N THR A 29 -1.52 5.43 -16.98
CA THR A 29 -2.03 4.15 -17.49
C THR A 29 -2.92 3.50 -16.45
N VAL A 30 -4.10 3.06 -16.88
CA VAL A 30 -5.04 2.31 -16.04
C VAL A 30 -5.29 0.95 -16.68
N LEU A 31 -5.15 -0.09 -15.88
CA LEU A 31 -5.41 -1.47 -16.26
C LEU A 31 -6.53 -2.05 -15.39
N THR A 32 -7.41 -2.87 -15.97
CA THR A 32 -8.20 -3.82 -15.17
C THR A 32 -7.52 -5.18 -15.24
N VAL A 33 -7.33 -5.80 -14.08
CA VAL A 33 -6.59 -7.05 -13.93
C VAL A 33 -7.36 -8.03 -13.05
N LYS A 34 -7.07 -9.33 -13.22
CA LYS A 34 -7.51 -10.35 -12.26
C LYS A 34 -6.57 -10.40 -11.06
N SER A 35 -7.03 -11.00 -9.97
CA SER A 35 -6.28 -11.11 -8.71
C SER A 35 -4.98 -11.91 -8.80
N ASP A 36 -4.80 -12.72 -9.83
CA ASP A 36 -3.59 -13.51 -10.09
C ASP A 36 -2.59 -12.83 -11.05
N ASN A 37 -2.90 -11.63 -11.54
CA ASN A 37 -2.03 -10.93 -12.49
C ASN A 37 -0.67 -10.59 -11.86
N PRO A 38 0.45 -10.87 -12.55
CA PRO A 38 1.80 -10.68 -12.02
C PRO A 38 2.14 -9.23 -11.65
N ILE A 39 1.44 -8.23 -12.19
CA ILE A 39 1.65 -6.82 -11.84
C ILE A 39 1.36 -6.53 -10.36
N LEU A 40 0.48 -7.31 -9.73
CA LEU A 40 0.11 -7.13 -8.32
C LEU A 40 1.20 -7.59 -7.33
N LYS A 41 2.22 -8.28 -7.84
CA LYS A 41 3.37 -8.78 -7.04
C LYS A 41 4.62 -7.91 -7.19
N GLN A 42 4.51 -6.78 -7.87
CA GLN A 42 5.64 -5.89 -8.13
C GLN A 42 5.33 -4.49 -7.66
N GLU A 43 6.33 -3.84 -7.07
CA GLU A 43 6.23 -2.43 -6.73
C GLU A 43 6.22 -1.59 -8.02
N ILE A 44 5.14 -0.82 -8.20
CA ILE A 44 4.96 0.02 -9.39
C ILE A 44 5.40 1.44 -9.04
N PHE A 45 6.67 1.75 -9.22
CA PHE A 45 7.16 3.13 -9.11
C PHE A 45 6.98 3.85 -10.45
N GLY A 46 5.73 4.16 -10.81
CA GLY A 46 5.41 4.79 -12.08
C GLY A 46 3.92 5.08 -12.25
N PRO A 47 3.52 5.73 -13.33
CA PRO A 47 2.15 6.21 -13.56
C PRO A 47 1.22 5.08 -14.07
N VAL A 48 1.22 3.93 -13.40
CA VAL A 48 0.41 2.75 -13.78
C VAL A 48 -0.44 2.32 -12.61
N ALA A 49 -1.75 2.28 -12.79
CA ALA A 49 -2.73 1.86 -11.81
C ALA A 49 -3.45 0.57 -12.23
N PRO A 50 -3.09 -0.59 -11.68
CA PRO A 50 -3.87 -1.81 -11.83
C PRO A 50 -5.10 -1.76 -10.91
N ILE A 51 -6.27 -2.11 -11.47
CA ILE A 51 -7.54 -2.14 -10.76
C ILE A 51 -8.04 -3.58 -10.74
N VAL A 52 -8.29 -4.12 -9.56
CA VAL A 52 -9.00 -5.38 -9.35
C VAL A 52 -10.42 -5.06 -8.89
N ILE A 53 -11.41 -5.67 -9.52
CA ILE A 53 -12.81 -5.56 -9.12
C ILE A 53 -13.11 -6.73 -8.19
N THR A 54 -13.59 -6.42 -6.99
CA THR A 54 -13.98 -7.41 -5.98
C THR A 54 -15.48 -7.40 -5.77
N SER A 55 -16.03 -8.52 -5.31
CA SER A 55 -17.47 -8.69 -5.07
C SER A 55 -17.89 -8.36 -3.63
N SER A 56 -16.93 -8.26 -2.72
CA SER A 56 -17.16 -8.00 -1.31
C SER A 56 -15.98 -7.28 -0.63
N ASP A 57 -16.23 -6.69 0.54
CA ASP A 57 -15.18 -6.12 1.38
C ASP A 57 -14.20 -7.19 1.85
N GLN A 58 -14.70 -8.38 2.15
CA GLN A 58 -13.87 -9.48 2.60
C GLN A 58 -12.85 -9.89 1.53
N GLU A 59 -13.28 -10.05 0.29
CA GLU A 59 -12.40 -10.33 -0.86
C GLU A 59 -11.38 -9.22 -1.08
N ALA A 60 -11.80 -7.95 -0.95
CA ALA A 60 -10.90 -6.81 -1.08
C ALA A 60 -9.82 -6.79 0.01
N ILE A 61 -10.19 -7.07 1.26
CA ILE A 61 -9.27 -7.16 2.40
C ILE A 61 -8.28 -8.31 2.22
N GLU A 62 -8.77 -9.50 1.87
CA GLU A 62 -7.92 -10.68 1.64
C GLU A 62 -6.90 -10.41 0.54
N LEU A 63 -7.34 -9.81 -0.57
CA LEU A 63 -6.45 -9.46 -1.68
C LEU A 63 -5.44 -8.38 -1.29
N ALA A 64 -5.86 -7.35 -0.57
CA ALA A 64 -4.97 -6.29 -0.11
C ALA A 64 -3.92 -6.81 0.89
N ASN A 65 -4.27 -7.80 1.71
CA ASN A 65 -3.36 -8.42 2.67
C ASN A 65 -2.47 -9.51 2.05
N ALA A 66 -2.79 -10.00 0.85
CA ALA A 66 -2.03 -11.05 0.15
C ALA A 66 -0.73 -10.52 -0.50
N THR A 67 0.02 -9.73 0.25
CA THR A 67 1.32 -9.18 -0.14
C THR A 67 2.32 -9.31 1.01
N GLU A 68 3.60 -9.38 0.68
CA GLU A 68 4.68 -9.34 1.67
C GLU A 68 4.95 -7.93 2.22
N PHE A 69 4.35 -6.91 1.67
CA PHE A 69 4.48 -5.51 2.09
C PHE A 69 3.24 -5.02 2.84
N GLY A 70 3.41 -3.99 3.67
CA GLY A 70 2.33 -3.40 4.44
C GLY A 70 2.69 -2.02 4.97
N LEU A 71 3.07 -1.06 4.11
CA LEU A 71 3.41 0.28 4.56
C LEU A 71 2.16 1.14 4.74
N ILE A 72 1.45 1.40 3.65
CA ILE A 72 0.29 2.30 3.62
C ILE A 72 -0.85 1.67 2.84
N SER A 73 -2.06 1.79 3.36
CA SER A 73 -3.30 1.53 2.65
C SER A 73 -4.22 2.74 2.65
N TYR A 74 -5.03 2.86 1.61
CA TYR A 74 -6.00 3.94 1.46
C TYR A 74 -7.40 3.35 1.29
N VAL A 75 -8.34 3.80 2.12
CA VAL A 75 -9.75 3.36 2.08
C VAL A 75 -10.63 4.56 1.76
N TYR A 76 -11.46 4.43 0.75
CA TYR A 76 -12.44 5.46 0.38
C TYR A 76 -13.85 4.89 0.49
N SER A 77 -14.68 5.49 1.32
CA SER A 77 -16.08 5.10 1.49
C SER A 77 -16.91 6.26 2.04
N ALA A 78 -18.14 6.38 1.60
CA ALA A 78 -19.12 7.30 2.18
C ALA A 78 -19.64 6.80 3.55
N ASP A 79 -19.58 5.49 3.80
CA ASP A 79 -19.91 4.89 5.09
C ASP A 79 -18.65 4.79 5.96
N LEU A 80 -18.52 5.70 6.94
CA LEU A 80 -17.39 5.75 7.84
C LEU A 80 -17.25 4.48 8.70
N LYS A 81 -18.36 3.89 9.15
CA LYS A 81 -18.34 2.66 9.95
C LYS A 81 -17.75 1.49 9.15
N ARG A 82 -18.17 1.37 7.89
CA ARG A 82 -17.59 0.39 6.95
C ARG A 82 -16.10 0.66 6.71
N ALA A 83 -15.73 1.92 6.47
CA ALA A 83 -14.34 2.30 6.24
C ALA A 83 -13.42 1.95 7.42
N ILE A 84 -13.86 2.22 8.66
CA ILE A 84 -13.11 1.88 9.88
C ILE A 84 -12.94 0.36 9.99
N LYS A 85 -14.01 -0.41 9.80
CA LYS A 85 -13.95 -1.87 9.84
C LYS A 85 -12.97 -2.44 8.83
N VAL A 86 -12.96 -1.92 7.61
CA VAL A 86 -11.98 -2.31 6.58
C VAL A 86 -10.57 -1.93 7.00
N ALA A 87 -10.38 -0.70 7.47
CA ALA A 87 -9.07 -0.19 7.90
C ALA A 87 -8.44 -1.03 9.03
N GLU A 88 -9.24 -1.45 10.02
CA GLU A 88 -8.80 -2.31 11.12
C GLU A 88 -8.40 -3.72 10.66
N SER A 89 -8.92 -4.17 9.51
CA SER A 89 -8.65 -5.49 8.94
C SER A 89 -7.45 -5.51 7.97
N LEU A 90 -6.93 -4.34 7.58
CA LEU A 90 -5.79 -4.22 6.68
C LEU A 90 -4.46 -4.38 7.44
N GLU A 91 -3.57 -5.22 6.90
CA GLU A 91 -2.24 -5.48 7.44
C GLU A 91 -1.22 -4.45 6.94
N SER A 92 -1.51 -3.18 7.21
CA SER A 92 -0.65 -2.04 6.88
C SER A 92 -0.34 -1.25 8.14
N GLY A 93 0.87 -0.73 8.26
CA GLY A 93 1.28 0.08 9.41
C GLY A 93 0.55 1.42 9.48
N MET A 94 0.06 1.90 8.34
CA MET A 94 -0.75 3.12 8.25
C MET A 94 -1.94 2.91 7.33
N VAL A 95 -3.11 3.43 7.72
CA VAL A 95 -4.30 3.42 6.87
C VAL A 95 -4.94 4.80 6.85
N ALA A 96 -5.10 5.36 5.64
CA ALA A 96 -5.80 6.62 5.43
C ALA A 96 -7.25 6.36 5.01
N ILE A 97 -8.20 7.01 5.65
CA ILE A 97 -9.63 6.96 5.28
C ILE A 97 -10.02 8.29 4.65
N ASN A 98 -10.53 8.25 3.41
CA ASN A 98 -10.99 9.40 2.65
C ASN A 98 -9.96 10.55 2.55
N LYS A 99 -8.68 10.20 2.57
CA LYS A 99 -7.57 11.13 2.61
C LYS A 99 -6.48 10.65 1.65
N GLY A 100 -5.93 11.53 0.84
CA GLY A 100 -4.93 11.17 -0.18
C GLY A 100 -3.48 11.25 0.29
N VAL A 101 -3.21 11.89 1.43
CA VAL A 101 -1.87 12.03 2.03
C VAL A 101 -1.97 11.66 3.50
N ILE A 102 -1.09 10.77 3.98
CA ILE A 102 -1.14 10.28 5.36
C ILE A 102 0.00 10.80 6.24
N SER A 103 1.12 11.24 5.66
CA SER A 103 2.27 11.70 6.43
C SER A 103 1.90 12.87 7.35
N ASP A 104 2.22 12.69 8.64
CA ASP A 104 2.03 13.69 9.69
C ASP A 104 3.18 13.55 10.70
N PRO A 105 3.95 14.63 10.98
CA PRO A 105 5.07 14.56 11.93
C PRO A 105 4.67 14.15 13.35
N ALA A 106 3.41 14.35 13.73
CA ALA A 106 2.88 13.98 15.05
C ALA A 106 2.39 12.53 15.13
N ALA A 107 2.32 11.82 13.99
CA ALA A 107 1.86 10.43 13.91
C ALA A 107 3.01 9.47 13.63
N PRO A 108 2.98 8.24 14.15
CA PRO A 108 4.00 7.25 13.85
C PRO A 108 3.91 6.82 12.38
N PHE A 109 5.04 6.89 11.68
CA PHE A 109 5.20 6.47 10.30
C PHE A 109 5.99 5.16 10.26
N GLY A 110 5.48 4.13 9.62
CA GLY A 110 6.15 2.84 9.46
C GLY A 110 5.22 1.73 9.01
N GLY A 111 5.78 0.60 8.64
CA GLY A 111 5.09 -0.50 8.00
C GLY A 111 4.95 -1.76 8.85
N PHE A 112 4.26 -2.73 8.27
CA PHE A 112 4.20 -4.12 8.68
C PHE A 112 4.96 -4.98 7.68
N LYS A 113 5.18 -6.24 8.03
CA LYS A 113 5.79 -7.25 7.14
C LYS A 113 7.17 -6.78 6.62
N GLN A 114 7.45 -6.94 5.34
CA GLN A 114 8.73 -6.53 4.74
C GLN A 114 8.85 -5.02 4.46
N SER A 115 7.80 -4.25 4.72
CA SER A 115 7.90 -2.78 4.68
C SER A 115 8.72 -2.19 5.83
N GLY A 116 9.19 -3.02 6.73
CA GLY A 116 10.17 -2.68 7.76
C GLY A 116 9.65 -2.78 9.18
N LEU A 117 10.59 -2.65 10.11
CA LEU A 117 10.35 -2.64 11.55
C LEU A 117 10.46 -1.20 12.07
N GLY A 118 9.89 -0.97 13.26
CA GLY A 118 9.97 0.31 13.92
C GLY A 118 9.03 1.38 13.38
N ARG A 119 9.15 2.55 13.98
CA ARG A 119 8.35 3.73 13.61
C ARG A 119 9.23 4.97 13.66
N GLU A 120 9.02 5.90 12.73
CA GLU A 120 9.52 7.25 12.81
C GLU A 120 8.39 8.25 13.03
N GLY A 121 8.68 9.44 13.53
CA GLY A 121 7.68 10.44 13.86
C GLY A 121 6.84 10.13 15.11
N GLY A 122 6.06 11.11 15.55
CA GLY A 122 5.27 11.00 16.78
C GLY A 122 6.10 10.69 18.03
N PHE A 123 5.46 10.22 19.08
CA PHE A 123 6.13 9.78 20.30
C PHE A 123 6.86 8.43 20.12
N ALA A 124 6.35 7.57 19.26
CA ALA A 124 6.94 6.24 19.04
C ALA A 124 8.32 6.33 18.35
N GLY A 125 8.58 7.37 17.57
CA GLY A 125 9.84 7.50 16.83
C GLY A 125 11.09 7.61 17.69
N ILE A 126 10.99 8.11 18.93
CA ILE A 126 12.15 8.17 19.83
C ILE A 126 12.51 6.79 20.43
N GLU A 127 11.54 5.89 20.52
CA GLU A 127 11.74 4.56 21.12
C GLU A 127 12.75 3.73 20.35
N GLU A 128 12.86 3.95 19.03
CA GLU A 128 13.82 3.26 18.17
C GLU A 128 15.29 3.62 18.46
N PHE A 129 15.52 4.71 19.21
CA PHE A 129 16.85 5.18 19.59
C PHE A 129 17.15 4.94 21.08
N LEU A 130 16.28 4.24 21.80
CA LEU A 130 16.41 3.97 23.21
C LEU A 130 16.69 2.50 23.48
N GLU A 131 17.51 2.25 24.51
CA GLU A 131 17.81 0.91 25.01
C GLU A 131 17.23 0.73 26.41
N THR A 132 16.58 -0.40 26.65
CA THR A 132 16.05 -0.75 27.95
C THR A 132 17.10 -1.49 28.77
N LYS A 133 17.43 -0.98 29.98
CA LYS A 133 18.31 -1.63 30.95
C LYS A 133 17.55 -2.04 32.22
N TYR A 134 17.61 -3.30 32.56
CA TYR A 134 17.14 -3.80 33.85
C TYR A 134 18.30 -3.81 34.88
N ILE A 135 18.08 -3.27 36.08
CA ILE A 135 19.01 -3.34 37.18
C ILE A 135 18.28 -4.00 38.38
N GLY A 136 18.69 -5.20 38.73
CA GLY A 136 18.21 -5.89 39.93
C GLY A 136 19.18 -5.64 41.12
N VAL A 137 18.63 -5.28 42.29
CA VAL A 137 19.40 -5.09 43.53
C VAL A 137 18.77 -5.94 44.62
N GLU A 138 19.59 -6.74 45.31
CA GLU A 138 19.22 -7.44 46.55
C GLU A 138 19.77 -6.63 47.75
N ILE A 139 18.90 -6.37 48.74
CA ILE A 139 19.26 -5.60 49.98
C ILE A 139 19.23 -6.54 51.16
#